data_98a7c7772abbfbd37b9886c903a52a37
#
_entry.id   98a7c7772abbfbd37b9886c903a52a37
#
_cell.length_a   1.000
_cell.length_b   1.000
_cell.length_c   1.000
_cell.angle_alpha   90.00
_cell.angle_beta   90.00
_cell.angle_gamma   90.00
#
_symmetry.space_group_name_H-M   'P 1'
#
loop_
_entity.id
_entity.type
_entity.pdbx_description
1 polymer ?
#
loop_
_entity_poly.entity_id
_entity_poly.type
_entity_poly.pdbx_seq_one_letter_code
_entity_poly.pdbx_strand_id
1 'polypeptide(L)'
;MALPNVSIEVNRSGLGQVSVSDDNIMGMILHGVAVPSKLELDKPFVIYGVEDAEAHGIDATNNAAAHKQVQGFYAEAGNGAKLYVIVTGAAKMSADFDSSANKLVEYAGGAISVIGVTQGTAQGTEVSSGLNSDVATAMTAAQTFAENCQAAIKPLNIVLDGAGYSGNAEDLTDLTTMSNNRVSVLLGAADANKHACIGLLMGRLATIPVQRKISRVKDGAVVGVETAYLTDGEEIEGRETTLDTIHDKGYIVLRQFTGLSGWYFSSDVTATADTDDLNTISHNRIVDKVIRIAYKTYVNEIDDDVDIDSTNGTIDATIISYLKGQIETQVNGNMADEVSQFYCDIRPDQNILSGLPLEIDLFIVPKGYLTNIKVKIGFTNPLAK
;
A
#
# COMPACT_ATOMS: atom_id res chain seq x y z
N MET A 1 21.04 -46.96 -1.93
CA MET A 1 21.11 -45.58 -2.46
C MET A 1 20.35 -45.57 -3.77
N ALA A 2 19.31 -44.75 -3.88
CA ALA A 2 18.63 -44.57 -5.16
C ALA A 2 19.56 -43.82 -6.12
N LEU A 3 19.53 -44.20 -7.40
CA LEU A 3 20.27 -43.47 -8.43
C LEU A 3 19.79 -42.02 -8.55
N PRO A 4 20.66 -41.06 -8.82
CA PRO A 4 20.28 -39.69 -9.10
C PRO A 4 19.26 -39.65 -10.24
N ASN A 5 18.11 -39.01 -9.99
CA ASN A 5 17.02 -38.92 -10.95
C ASN A 5 16.31 -37.59 -10.80
N VAL A 6 15.72 -37.09 -11.91
CA VAL A 6 14.81 -35.92 -11.90
C VAL A 6 13.41 -36.46 -11.73
N SER A 7 12.77 -36.09 -10.62
CA SER A 7 11.33 -36.38 -10.43
C SER A 7 10.51 -35.14 -10.79
N ILE A 8 9.51 -35.33 -11.67
CA ILE A 8 8.57 -34.27 -12.06
C ILE A 8 7.21 -34.67 -11.51
N GLU A 9 6.72 -33.91 -10.54
CA GLU A 9 5.39 -34.07 -9.99
C GLU A 9 4.46 -33.04 -10.62
N VAL A 10 3.33 -33.49 -11.18
CA VAL A 10 2.28 -32.62 -11.69
C VAL A 10 1.33 -32.28 -10.55
N ASN A 11 1.41 -31.03 -10.06
CA ASN A 11 0.45 -30.54 -9.09
C ASN A 11 -0.88 -30.20 -9.77
N ARG A 12 -1.95 -30.99 -9.46
CA ARG A 12 -3.27 -30.88 -10.07
C ARG A 12 -4.22 -29.92 -9.36
N SER A 13 -3.77 -29.26 -8.26
CA SER A 13 -4.60 -28.36 -7.44
C SER A 13 -4.38 -26.87 -7.71
N GLY A 14 -3.52 -26.51 -8.68
CA GLY A 14 -3.14 -25.12 -8.95
C GLY A 14 -4.06 -24.33 -9.90
N LEU A 15 -5.09 -24.93 -10.50
CA LEU A 15 -6.05 -24.23 -11.31
C LEU A 15 -7.06 -23.49 -10.42
N GLY A 16 -6.82 -22.18 -10.24
CA GLY A 16 -7.68 -21.30 -9.43
C GLY A 16 -6.97 -20.59 -8.27
N GLN A 17 -5.74 -20.95 -7.95
CA GLN A 17 -4.92 -20.12 -7.07
C GLN A 17 -4.21 -19.04 -7.91
N VAL A 18 -4.65 -17.80 -7.77
CA VAL A 18 -3.82 -16.66 -8.14
C VAL A 18 -2.58 -16.75 -7.24
N SER A 19 -1.40 -16.91 -7.83
CA SER A 19 -0.14 -16.78 -7.09
C SER A 19 -0.14 -15.38 -6.48
N VAL A 20 -0.37 -15.30 -5.18
CA VAL A 20 -0.21 -14.05 -4.43
C VAL A 20 1.28 -13.77 -4.48
N SER A 21 1.69 -12.74 -5.24
CA SER A 21 3.08 -12.29 -5.19
C SER A 21 3.38 -11.83 -3.76
N ASP A 22 4.60 -12.03 -3.29
CA ASP A 22 5.02 -11.56 -1.96
C ASP A 22 4.81 -10.04 -1.76
N ASP A 23 4.61 -9.30 -2.85
CA ASP A 23 4.37 -7.85 -2.87
C ASP A 23 2.96 -7.43 -2.42
N ASN A 24 2.03 -8.37 -2.31
CA ASN A 24 0.63 -8.14 -1.94
C ASN A 24 0.32 -8.54 -0.49
N ILE A 25 1.35 -8.63 0.35
CA ILE A 25 1.18 -8.96 1.77
C ILE A 25 0.79 -7.71 2.54
N MET A 26 -0.37 -7.78 3.18
CA MET A 26 -0.94 -6.67 3.94
C MET A 26 -0.82 -6.89 5.44
N GLY A 27 -0.71 -5.78 6.17
CA GLY A 27 -0.80 -5.75 7.62
C GLY A 27 -1.95 -4.87 8.08
N MET A 28 -2.58 -5.21 9.20
CA MET A 28 -3.59 -4.34 9.82
C MET A 28 -3.32 -4.18 11.31
N ILE A 29 -3.34 -2.93 11.75
CA ILE A 29 -3.37 -2.56 13.16
C ILE A 29 -4.82 -2.22 13.49
N LEU A 30 -5.43 -3.08 14.28
CA LEU A 30 -6.83 -2.98 14.67
C LEU A 30 -6.93 -2.54 16.13
N HIS A 31 -7.92 -1.74 16.46
CA HIS A 31 -8.21 -1.37 17.83
C HIS A 31 -9.29 -2.27 18.40
N GLY A 32 -9.07 -2.72 19.64
CA GLY A 32 -9.99 -3.66 20.29
C GLY A 32 -9.67 -3.92 21.74
N VAL A 33 -10.30 -4.94 22.28
CA VAL A 33 -10.14 -5.39 23.66
C VAL A 33 -9.63 -6.83 23.71
N ALA A 34 -8.86 -7.13 24.74
CA ALA A 34 -8.39 -8.49 24.99
C ALA A 34 -9.58 -9.45 25.21
N VAL A 35 -9.44 -10.68 24.71
CA VAL A 35 -10.42 -11.75 24.92
C VAL A 35 -9.71 -12.90 25.65
N PRO A 36 -10.12 -13.25 26.88
CA PRO A 36 -9.45 -14.28 27.66
C PRO A 36 -9.27 -15.59 26.87
N SER A 37 -8.06 -16.11 26.88
CA SER A 37 -7.64 -17.36 26.19
C SER A 37 -7.71 -17.33 24.65
N LYS A 38 -8.05 -16.19 24.04
CA LYS A 38 -8.15 -16.07 22.58
C LYS A 38 -7.30 -14.91 22.04
N LEU A 39 -7.49 -13.68 22.55
CA LEU A 39 -6.85 -12.48 22.04
C LEU A 39 -6.04 -11.79 23.12
N GLU A 40 -4.74 -11.74 22.91
CA GLU A 40 -3.80 -10.94 23.68
C GLU A 40 -3.49 -9.65 22.90
N LEU A 41 -3.62 -8.49 23.55
CA LEU A 41 -3.30 -7.22 22.92
C LEU A 41 -1.80 -7.10 22.64
N ASP A 42 -1.46 -6.35 21.61
CA ASP A 42 -0.09 -6.06 21.16
C ASP A 42 0.74 -7.32 20.80
N LYS A 43 0.08 -8.40 20.47
CA LYS A 43 0.69 -9.63 19.99
C LYS A 43 0.28 -9.87 18.53
N PRO A 44 1.24 -9.86 17.58
CA PRO A 44 0.92 -10.07 16.17
C PRO A 44 0.63 -11.55 15.88
N PHE A 45 -0.24 -11.78 14.91
CA PHE A 45 -0.57 -13.11 14.38
C PHE A 45 -0.95 -12.99 12.90
N VAL A 46 -1.14 -14.11 12.23
CA VAL A 46 -1.55 -14.18 10.83
C VAL A 46 -2.90 -14.89 10.73
N ILE A 47 -3.75 -14.41 9.82
CA ILE A 47 -5.05 -15.01 9.51
C ILE A 47 -5.21 -15.19 8.00
N TYR A 48 -6.07 -16.14 7.60
CA TYR A 48 -6.34 -16.49 6.21
C TYR A 48 -7.83 -16.43 5.86
N GLY A 49 -8.68 -16.03 6.81
CA GLY A 49 -10.12 -15.92 6.64
C GLY A 49 -10.80 -15.26 7.84
N VAL A 50 -12.06 -14.93 7.69
CA VAL A 50 -12.88 -14.37 8.77
C VAL A 50 -13.00 -15.35 9.94
N GLU A 51 -13.15 -16.65 9.67
CA GLU A 51 -13.25 -17.70 10.68
C GLU A 51 -11.98 -17.78 11.55
N ASP A 52 -10.79 -17.58 10.97
CA ASP A 52 -9.55 -17.51 11.74
C ASP A 52 -9.55 -16.32 12.70
N ALA A 53 -10.03 -15.15 12.25
CA ALA A 53 -10.15 -13.97 13.09
C ALA A 53 -11.12 -14.21 14.27
N GLU A 54 -12.25 -14.84 14.02
CA GLU A 54 -13.25 -15.21 15.04
C GLU A 54 -12.67 -16.22 16.05
N ALA A 55 -11.88 -17.18 15.57
CA ALA A 55 -11.17 -18.11 16.45
C ALA A 55 -10.18 -17.39 17.38
N HIS A 56 -9.56 -16.33 16.90
CA HIS A 56 -8.69 -15.44 17.68
C HIS A 56 -9.44 -14.42 18.55
N GLY A 57 -10.79 -14.39 18.53
CA GLY A 57 -11.57 -13.47 19.36
C GLY A 57 -11.83 -12.09 18.71
N ILE A 58 -11.55 -11.95 17.41
CA ILE A 58 -12.00 -10.83 16.61
C ILE A 58 -13.35 -11.25 16.00
N ASP A 59 -14.40 -11.12 16.76
CA ASP A 59 -15.77 -11.48 16.40
C ASP A 59 -16.76 -10.34 16.66
N ALA A 60 -17.99 -10.49 16.15
CA ALA A 60 -19.02 -9.46 16.25
C ALA A 60 -19.46 -9.15 17.69
N THR A 61 -19.16 -10.01 18.67
CA THR A 61 -19.55 -9.83 20.07
C THR A 61 -18.46 -9.10 20.86
N ASN A 62 -17.20 -9.49 20.66
CA ASN A 62 -16.09 -9.01 21.47
C ASN A 62 -15.37 -7.80 20.84
N ASN A 63 -15.17 -7.82 19.51
CA ASN A 63 -14.40 -6.82 18.79
C ASN A 63 -15.09 -6.45 17.47
N ALA A 64 -16.35 -6.01 17.53
CA ALA A 64 -17.23 -5.80 16.36
C ALA A 64 -16.62 -4.86 15.28
N ALA A 65 -15.97 -3.77 15.69
CA ALA A 65 -15.35 -2.83 14.75
C ALA A 65 -14.16 -3.48 14.01
N ALA A 66 -13.27 -4.16 14.73
CA ALA A 66 -12.15 -4.89 14.15
C ALA A 66 -12.63 -6.04 13.26
N HIS A 67 -13.65 -6.80 13.69
CA HIS A 67 -14.27 -7.85 12.91
C HIS A 67 -14.81 -7.37 11.56
N LYS A 68 -15.46 -6.21 11.55
CA LYS A 68 -15.98 -5.59 10.33
C LYS A 68 -14.87 -5.22 9.34
N GLN A 69 -13.75 -4.72 9.82
CA GLN A 69 -12.58 -4.43 8.98
C GLN A 69 -11.99 -5.71 8.38
N VAL A 70 -11.91 -6.79 9.16
CA VAL A 70 -11.46 -8.11 8.67
C VAL A 70 -12.45 -8.68 7.64
N GLN A 71 -13.75 -8.56 7.89
CA GLN A 71 -14.77 -8.96 6.91
C GLN A 71 -14.61 -8.18 5.60
N GLY A 72 -14.39 -6.85 5.67
CA GLY A 72 -14.13 -6.01 4.50
C GLY A 72 -12.89 -6.46 3.73
N PHE A 73 -11.80 -6.78 4.43
CA PHE A 73 -10.59 -7.31 3.81
C PHE A 73 -10.88 -8.58 3.00
N TYR A 74 -11.51 -9.58 3.61
CA TYR A 74 -11.78 -10.86 2.94
C TYR A 74 -12.92 -10.79 1.91
N ALA A 75 -13.82 -9.79 1.99
CA ALA A 75 -14.79 -9.54 0.93
C ALA A 75 -14.13 -9.16 -0.39
N GLU A 76 -13.05 -8.38 -0.34
CA GLU A 76 -12.25 -7.97 -1.52
C GLU A 76 -11.15 -9.00 -1.85
N ALA A 77 -10.39 -9.45 -0.87
CA ALA A 77 -9.23 -10.32 -1.06
C ALA A 77 -9.61 -11.79 -1.30
N GLY A 78 -10.76 -12.22 -0.81
CA GLY A 78 -11.16 -13.64 -0.78
C GLY A 78 -10.46 -14.42 0.33
N ASN A 79 -11.07 -15.55 0.70
CA ASN A 79 -10.50 -16.48 1.68
C ASN A 79 -9.18 -17.09 1.16
N GLY A 80 -8.22 -17.29 2.06
CA GLY A 80 -6.88 -17.79 1.75
C GLY A 80 -5.85 -16.67 1.52
N ALA A 81 -6.27 -15.41 1.35
CA ALA A 81 -5.35 -14.29 1.36
C ALA A 81 -4.70 -14.13 2.73
N LYS A 82 -3.38 -13.92 2.74
CA LYS A 82 -2.61 -13.77 3.98
C LYS A 82 -2.72 -12.36 4.52
N LEU A 83 -3.19 -12.23 5.75
CA LEU A 83 -3.26 -10.96 6.45
C LEU A 83 -2.54 -11.05 7.80
N TYR A 84 -1.56 -10.16 8.01
CA TYR A 84 -0.93 -9.99 9.31
C TYR A 84 -1.74 -9.00 10.14
N VAL A 85 -2.05 -9.38 11.37
CA VAL A 85 -2.90 -8.60 12.27
C VAL A 85 -2.23 -8.40 13.62
N ILE A 86 -2.39 -7.23 14.17
CA ILE A 86 -2.15 -6.93 15.58
C ILE A 86 -3.35 -6.15 16.10
N VAL A 87 -3.85 -6.54 17.27
CA VAL A 87 -4.91 -5.79 17.94
C VAL A 87 -4.30 -5.05 19.12
N THR A 88 -4.52 -3.75 19.15
CA THR A 88 -4.00 -2.87 20.20
C THR A 88 -5.13 -2.28 21.03
N GLY A 89 -4.85 -2.03 22.30
CA GLY A 89 -5.72 -1.25 23.18
C GLY A 89 -5.35 0.23 23.23
N ALA A 90 -4.43 0.68 22.37
CA ALA A 90 -4.00 2.07 22.33
C ALA A 90 -5.18 3.00 22.11
N ALA A 91 -5.17 4.13 22.81
CA ALA A 91 -6.23 5.12 22.67
C ALA A 91 -6.05 5.97 21.40
N LYS A 92 -4.88 5.95 20.76
CA LYS A 92 -4.50 6.81 19.63
C LYS A 92 -3.72 6.03 18.59
N MET A 93 -4.04 6.21 17.31
CA MET A 93 -3.28 5.66 16.18
C MET A 93 -1.81 6.09 16.22
N SER A 94 -1.53 7.33 16.63
CA SER A 94 -0.15 7.85 16.72
C SER A 94 0.74 7.00 17.65
N ALA A 95 0.18 6.41 18.70
CA ALA A 95 0.92 5.57 19.64
C ALA A 95 1.27 4.17 19.07
N ASP A 96 0.60 3.73 18.02
CA ASP A 96 0.82 2.40 17.43
C ASP A 96 2.18 2.30 16.71
N PHE A 97 2.69 3.42 16.21
CA PHE A 97 3.96 3.46 15.49
C PHE A 97 5.19 3.34 16.39
N ASP A 98 5.04 3.62 17.67
CA ASP A 98 6.12 3.46 18.64
C ASP A 98 6.35 1.99 19.03
N SER A 99 5.31 1.15 18.93
CA SER A 99 5.38 -0.24 19.43
C SER A 99 4.71 -1.27 18.53
N SER A 100 3.42 -1.15 18.27
CA SER A 100 2.61 -2.18 17.61
C SER A 100 3.01 -2.40 16.15
N ALA A 101 3.27 -1.32 15.40
CA ALA A 101 3.73 -1.39 14.02
C ALA A 101 5.09 -2.11 13.89
N ASN A 102 6.04 -1.81 14.78
CA ASN A 102 7.33 -2.51 14.80
C ASN A 102 7.16 -4.01 15.02
N LYS A 103 6.38 -4.41 16.04
CA LYS A 103 6.11 -5.83 16.31
C LYS A 103 5.48 -6.54 15.11
N LEU A 104 4.55 -5.87 14.42
CA LEU A 104 3.88 -6.42 13.26
C LEU A 104 4.86 -6.64 12.09
N VAL A 105 5.70 -5.66 11.78
CA VAL A 105 6.71 -5.74 10.72
C VAL A 105 7.78 -6.78 11.04
N GLU A 106 8.24 -6.85 12.28
CA GLU A 106 9.22 -7.87 12.72
C GLU A 106 8.65 -9.27 12.63
N TYR A 107 7.42 -9.48 13.10
CA TYR A 107 6.73 -10.77 13.02
C TYR A 107 6.54 -11.24 11.57
N ALA A 108 6.27 -10.31 10.67
CA ALA A 108 6.16 -10.60 9.25
C ALA A 108 7.53 -10.73 8.52
N GLY A 109 8.65 -10.56 9.23
CA GLY A 109 9.98 -10.59 8.63
C GLY A 109 10.21 -9.49 7.58
N GLY A 110 9.50 -8.36 7.67
CA GLY A 110 9.55 -7.26 6.71
C GLY A 110 8.81 -7.52 5.39
N ALA A 111 7.99 -8.56 5.32
CA ALA A 111 7.26 -8.90 4.09
C ALA A 111 6.06 -7.99 3.80
N ILE A 112 5.54 -7.26 4.78
CA ILE A 112 4.38 -6.38 4.62
C ILE A 112 4.70 -5.24 3.66
N SER A 113 3.82 -5.00 2.69
CA SER A 113 3.93 -3.91 1.72
C SER A 113 3.06 -2.69 2.06
N VAL A 114 1.92 -2.91 2.72
CA VAL A 114 1.04 -1.85 3.19
C VAL A 114 0.48 -2.20 4.56
N ILE A 115 0.40 -1.22 5.47
CA ILE A 115 -0.26 -1.35 6.77
C ILE A 115 -1.49 -0.45 6.79
N GLY A 116 -2.67 -1.04 7.06
CA GLY A 116 -3.89 -0.29 7.37
C GLY A 116 -4.03 -0.10 8.88
N VAL A 117 -4.29 1.11 9.33
CA VAL A 117 -4.46 1.44 10.74
C VAL A 117 -5.86 1.99 10.98
N THR A 118 -6.61 1.34 11.86
CA THR A 118 -7.95 1.78 12.23
C THR A 118 -7.90 2.71 13.45
N GLN A 119 -8.94 3.49 13.65
CA GLN A 119 -9.10 4.33 14.84
C GLN A 119 -9.83 3.56 15.95
N GLY A 120 -9.39 3.71 17.18
CA GLY A 120 -10.10 3.15 18.34
C GLY A 120 -11.37 3.96 18.69
N THR A 121 -12.40 3.26 19.18
CA THR A 121 -13.68 3.88 19.57
C THR A 121 -13.59 4.73 20.85
N ALA A 122 -12.55 4.56 21.64
CA ALA A 122 -12.34 5.29 22.91
C ALA A 122 -11.71 6.68 22.72
N GLN A 123 -11.57 7.15 21.48
CA GLN A 123 -10.95 8.43 21.20
C GLN A 123 -11.83 9.60 21.58
N GLY A 124 -11.21 10.60 22.22
CA GLY A 124 -11.86 11.87 22.49
C GLY A 124 -12.38 12.49 21.20
N THR A 125 -13.50 13.15 21.30
CA THR A 125 -14.21 13.78 20.19
C THR A 125 -13.58 15.12 19.75
N GLU A 126 -12.32 15.37 20.12
CA GLU A 126 -11.64 16.59 19.72
C GLU A 126 -11.33 16.55 18.23
N VAL A 127 -11.96 17.45 17.50
CA VAL A 127 -11.72 17.68 16.07
C VAL A 127 -10.73 18.81 15.90
N SER A 128 -9.68 18.57 15.15
CA SER A 128 -8.69 19.57 14.73
C SER A 128 -8.46 19.44 13.24
N SER A 129 -8.48 20.56 12.54
CA SER A 129 -8.28 20.55 11.07
C SER A 129 -9.24 19.59 10.35
N GLY A 130 -10.51 19.59 10.75
CA GLY A 130 -11.58 18.84 10.11
C GLY A 130 -11.64 17.34 10.41
N LEU A 131 -10.68 16.78 11.15
CA LEU A 131 -10.61 15.37 11.54
C LEU A 131 -10.35 15.21 13.05
N ASN A 132 -10.42 13.99 13.55
CA ASN A 132 -9.93 13.69 14.90
C ASN A 132 -8.48 14.20 15.05
N SER A 133 -8.21 14.87 16.16
CA SER A 133 -6.92 15.54 16.42
C SER A 133 -5.69 14.60 16.37
N ASP A 134 -5.90 13.30 16.57
CA ASP A 134 -4.84 12.29 16.50
C ASP A 134 -4.38 11.99 15.06
N VAL A 135 -5.24 12.19 14.05
CA VAL A 135 -4.92 11.84 12.65
C VAL A 135 -3.68 12.58 12.16
N ALA A 136 -3.57 13.88 12.43
CA ALA A 136 -2.41 14.67 12.02
C ALA A 136 -1.11 14.19 12.69
N THR A 137 -1.18 13.84 13.97
CA THR A 137 -0.03 13.29 14.72
C THR A 137 0.32 11.90 14.20
N ALA A 138 -0.69 11.07 13.91
CA ALA A 138 -0.52 9.74 13.35
C ALA A 138 0.12 9.79 11.96
N MET A 139 -0.24 10.75 11.10
CA MET A 139 0.41 10.92 9.78
C MET A 139 1.91 11.16 9.90
N THR A 140 2.34 12.04 10.82
CA THR A 140 3.76 12.33 11.04
C THR A 140 4.50 11.12 11.60
N ALA A 141 3.92 10.43 12.57
CA ALA A 141 4.50 9.22 13.17
C ALA A 141 4.59 8.08 12.12
N ALA A 142 3.55 7.91 11.30
CA ALA A 142 3.49 6.92 10.24
C ALA A 142 4.56 7.16 9.16
N GLN A 143 4.75 8.42 8.72
CA GLN A 143 5.79 8.76 7.75
C GLN A 143 7.18 8.43 8.30
N THR A 144 7.49 8.88 9.51
CA THR A 144 8.77 8.59 10.16
C THR A 144 9.00 7.09 10.31
N PHE A 145 7.97 6.34 10.68
CA PHE A 145 8.04 4.88 10.78
C PHE A 145 8.31 4.23 9.42
N ALA A 146 7.60 4.65 8.36
CA ALA A 146 7.78 4.11 7.02
C ALA A 146 9.18 4.41 6.45
N GLU A 147 9.72 5.60 6.70
CA GLU A 147 11.10 5.97 6.33
C GLU A 147 12.14 5.11 7.04
N ASN A 148 11.96 4.85 8.35
CA ASN A 148 12.83 3.96 9.11
C ASN A 148 12.76 2.51 8.58
N CYS A 149 11.57 2.04 8.21
CA CYS A 149 11.38 0.74 7.59
C CYS A 149 12.08 0.67 6.22
N GLN A 150 11.97 1.71 5.40
CA GLN A 150 12.65 1.80 4.11
C GLN A 150 14.18 1.77 4.27
N ALA A 151 14.72 2.53 5.23
CA ALA A 151 16.14 2.52 5.55
C ALA A 151 16.64 1.14 6.02
N ALA A 152 15.75 0.35 6.65
CA ALA A 152 16.01 -1.03 7.05
C ALA A 152 15.71 -2.08 5.95
N ILE A 153 15.50 -1.65 4.69
CA ILE A 153 15.18 -2.50 3.53
C ILE A 153 13.86 -3.30 3.73
N LYS A 154 12.94 -2.72 4.48
CA LYS A 154 11.57 -3.24 4.70
C LYS A 154 10.55 -2.17 4.26
N PRO A 155 10.63 -1.63 3.02
CA PRO A 155 9.80 -0.51 2.61
C PRO A 155 8.32 -0.90 2.65
N LEU A 156 7.49 0.03 3.10
CA LEU A 156 6.04 -0.13 3.20
C LEU A 156 5.32 1.21 3.11
N ASN A 157 4.00 1.15 2.89
CA ASN A 157 3.09 2.28 2.90
C ASN A 157 2.09 2.14 4.04
N ILE A 158 1.46 3.24 4.44
CA ILE A 158 0.52 3.25 5.55
C ILE A 158 -0.77 3.93 5.11
N VAL A 159 -1.91 3.30 5.43
CA VAL A 159 -3.25 3.86 5.20
C VAL A 159 -3.91 4.08 6.55
N LEU A 160 -4.24 5.33 6.84
CA LEU A 160 -4.86 5.75 8.10
C LEU A 160 -6.38 5.93 7.95
N ASP A 161 -7.10 5.58 9.01
CA ASP A 161 -8.50 5.90 9.17
C ASP A 161 -8.66 7.42 9.42
N GLY A 162 -9.29 8.12 8.49
CA GLY A 162 -9.62 9.54 8.60
C GLY A 162 -10.84 9.77 9.50
N ALA A 163 -10.85 9.16 10.67
CA ALA A 163 -11.97 9.18 11.59
C ALA A 163 -12.33 10.59 12.10
N GLY A 164 -13.60 10.79 12.44
CA GLY A 164 -14.10 12.00 13.07
C GLY A 164 -14.16 13.21 12.14
N TYR A 165 -14.45 13.01 10.86
CA TYR A 165 -14.66 14.10 9.92
C TYR A 165 -15.75 15.05 10.41
N SER A 166 -15.48 16.35 10.36
CA SER A 166 -16.36 17.41 10.88
C SER A 166 -17.62 17.64 10.03
N GLY A 167 -17.68 17.07 8.82
CA GLY A 167 -18.73 17.32 7.83
C GLY A 167 -18.47 18.55 6.94
N ASN A 168 -17.44 19.34 7.21
CA ASN A 168 -17.05 20.49 6.41
C ASN A 168 -15.69 20.28 5.72
N ALA A 169 -15.70 20.14 4.39
CA ALA A 169 -14.49 19.88 3.61
C ALA A 169 -13.48 21.05 3.64
N GLU A 170 -13.95 22.28 3.88
CA GLU A 170 -13.05 23.44 3.95
C GLU A 170 -12.16 23.41 5.20
N ASP A 171 -12.62 22.77 6.28
CA ASP A 171 -11.85 22.64 7.52
C ASP A 171 -10.73 21.63 7.42
N LEU A 172 -10.76 20.72 6.41
CA LEU A 172 -9.74 19.72 6.21
C LEU A 172 -8.38 20.34 5.86
N THR A 173 -7.33 19.83 6.48
CA THR A 173 -5.96 20.15 6.06
C THR A 173 -5.76 19.73 4.62
N ASP A 174 -5.08 20.54 3.83
CA ASP A 174 -4.66 20.20 2.48
C ASP A 174 -3.43 19.30 2.52
N LEU A 175 -3.64 18.00 2.30
CA LEU A 175 -2.57 16.99 2.33
C LEU A 175 -1.59 17.14 1.16
N THR A 176 -1.99 17.79 0.07
CA THR A 176 -1.10 18.03 -1.09
C THR A 176 0.01 19.04 -0.78
N THR A 177 -0.07 19.75 0.35
CA THR A 177 0.97 20.65 0.84
C THR A 177 1.95 20.01 1.80
N MET A 178 1.73 18.73 2.12
CA MET A 178 2.56 17.95 3.05
C MET A 178 3.70 17.22 2.32
N SER A 179 4.53 16.50 3.10
CA SER A 179 5.64 15.68 2.59
C SER A 179 5.55 14.24 3.09
N ASN A 180 4.32 13.74 3.31
CA ASN A 180 4.07 12.41 3.85
C ASN A 180 3.75 11.44 2.70
N ASN A 181 4.73 11.24 1.82
CA ASN A 181 4.57 10.46 0.59
C ASN A 181 4.42 8.94 0.80
N ARG A 182 4.53 8.45 2.04
CA ARG A 182 4.28 7.06 2.43
C ARG A 182 2.95 6.85 3.15
N VAL A 183 2.17 7.91 3.34
CA VAL A 183 0.94 7.89 4.13
C VAL A 183 -0.25 8.33 3.28
N SER A 184 -1.34 7.58 3.37
CA SER A 184 -2.64 7.90 2.77
C SER A 184 -3.70 7.99 3.85
N VAL A 185 -4.70 8.85 3.67
CA VAL A 185 -5.83 8.99 4.59
C VAL A 185 -7.13 8.67 3.87
N LEU A 186 -7.87 7.69 4.39
CA LEU A 186 -9.16 7.25 3.87
C LEU A 186 -10.30 7.87 4.68
N LEU A 187 -11.18 8.61 4.01
CA LEU A 187 -12.42 9.17 4.57
C LEU A 187 -13.67 8.40 4.15
N GLY A 188 -13.56 7.55 3.11
CA GLY A 188 -14.68 6.74 2.64
C GLY A 188 -15.02 5.63 3.64
N ALA A 189 -16.31 5.49 3.97
CA ALA A 189 -16.83 4.49 4.88
C ALA A 189 -17.93 3.64 4.21
N ALA A 190 -18.07 2.40 4.65
CA ALA A 190 -19.10 1.46 4.15
C ALA A 190 -20.36 1.45 5.01
N ASP A 191 -20.39 2.25 6.07
CA ASP A 191 -21.53 2.42 6.99
C ASP A 191 -21.42 3.73 7.78
N ALA A 192 -22.45 4.04 8.57
CA ALA A 192 -22.57 5.25 9.38
C ALA A 192 -21.76 5.23 10.70
N ASN A 193 -20.87 4.25 10.93
CA ASN A 193 -20.14 4.10 12.21
C ASN A 193 -18.94 5.05 12.38
N LYS A 194 -18.77 6.01 11.48
CA LYS A 194 -17.75 7.07 11.53
C LYS A 194 -16.30 6.56 11.44
N HIS A 195 -16.10 5.36 10.91
CA HIS A 195 -14.80 4.76 10.62
C HIS A 195 -14.65 4.49 9.13
N ALA A 196 -13.48 4.75 8.62
CA ALA A 196 -13.15 4.47 7.22
C ALA A 196 -13.12 2.96 6.94
N CYS A 197 -13.46 2.58 5.72
CA CYS A 197 -13.47 1.18 5.29
C CYS A 197 -12.05 0.67 4.95
N ILE A 198 -11.13 0.76 5.91
CA ILE A 198 -9.72 0.36 5.77
C ILE A 198 -9.61 -1.09 5.26
N GLY A 199 -10.39 -2.01 5.83
CA GLY A 199 -10.36 -3.42 5.41
C GLY A 199 -10.66 -3.62 3.93
N LEU A 200 -11.68 -2.93 3.38
CA LEU A 200 -11.99 -3.01 1.95
C LEU A 200 -10.85 -2.49 1.07
N LEU A 201 -10.23 -1.36 1.45
CA LEU A 201 -9.09 -0.80 0.72
C LEU A 201 -7.90 -1.77 0.77
N MET A 202 -7.57 -2.30 1.94
CA MET A 202 -6.47 -3.25 2.11
C MET A 202 -6.72 -4.56 1.34
N GLY A 203 -7.96 -5.05 1.33
CA GLY A 203 -8.37 -6.22 0.54
C GLY A 203 -8.22 -5.98 -0.96
N ARG A 204 -8.60 -4.80 -1.45
CA ARG A 204 -8.38 -4.40 -2.86
C ARG A 204 -6.90 -4.37 -3.21
N LEU A 205 -6.05 -3.79 -2.36
CA LEU A 205 -4.60 -3.76 -2.55
C LEU A 205 -3.98 -5.15 -2.58
N ALA A 206 -4.52 -6.11 -1.81
CA ALA A 206 -4.03 -7.48 -1.77
C ALA A 206 -4.28 -8.27 -3.07
N THR A 207 -5.24 -7.84 -3.90
CA THR A 207 -5.64 -8.56 -5.12
C THR A 207 -5.08 -7.95 -6.41
N ILE A 208 -4.60 -6.72 -6.38
CA ILE A 208 -4.12 -6.01 -7.55
C ILE A 208 -2.59 -5.97 -7.61
N PRO A 209 -1.96 -6.07 -8.79
CA PRO A 209 -0.53 -5.92 -8.94
C PRO A 209 -0.06 -4.52 -8.53
N VAL A 210 1.24 -4.37 -8.21
CA VAL A 210 1.79 -3.18 -7.57
C VAL A 210 1.54 -1.87 -8.33
N GLN A 211 1.57 -1.90 -9.66
CA GLN A 211 1.36 -0.72 -10.52
C GLN A 211 -0.11 -0.32 -10.65
N ARG A 212 -1.05 -1.13 -10.17
CA ARG A 212 -2.47 -0.88 -10.41
C ARG A 212 -3.05 0.00 -9.31
N LYS A 213 -3.78 1.05 -9.73
CA LYS A 213 -4.52 1.92 -8.82
C LYS A 213 -5.77 1.23 -8.29
N ILE A 214 -6.08 1.41 -7.00
CA ILE A 214 -7.32 0.90 -6.39
C ILE A 214 -8.58 1.52 -7.00
N SER A 215 -8.45 2.70 -7.60
CA SER A 215 -9.53 3.43 -8.28
C SER A 215 -9.84 2.94 -9.69
N ARG A 216 -9.18 1.87 -10.16
CA ARG A 216 -9.38 1.36 -11.52
C ARG A 216 -10.80 0.79 -11.69
N VAL A 217 -11.62 1.46 -12.51
CA VAL A 217 -13.03 1.11 -12.72
C VAL A 217 -13.22 -0.29 -13.31
N LYS A 218 -12.29 -0.75 -14.17
CA LYS A 218 -12.35 -2.09 -14.80
C LYS A 218 -12.20 -3.24 -13.80
N ASP A 219 -11.71 -2.99 -12.59
CA ASP A 219 -11.58 -4.01 -11.53
C ASP A 219 -12.90 -4.19 -10.76
N GLY A 220 -13.94 -3.43 -11.12
CA GLY A 220 -15.27 -3.51 -10.52
C GLY A 220 -15.44 -2.58 -9.31
N ALA A 221 -16.70 -2.47 -8.88
CA ALA A 221 -17.06 -1.73 -7.68
C ALA A 221 -16.49 -2.39 -6.41
N VAL A 222 -16.40 -1.62 -5.32
CA VAL A 222 -16.04 -2.13 -3.99
C VAL A 222 -17.10 -3.09 -3.49
N VAL A 223 -16.68 -4.26 -3.05
CA VAL A 223 -17.59 -5.36 -2.71
C VAL A 223 -18.39 -5.05 -1.44
N GLY A 224 -19.70 -5.34 -1.48
CA GLY A 224 -20.57 -5.28 -0.31
C GLY A 224 -20.93 -3.88 0.19
N VAL A 225 -20.65 -2.84 -0.58
CA VAL A 225 -21.04 -1.46 -0.26
C VAL A 225 -22.31 -1.09 -1.04
N GLU A 226 -23.45 -1.14 -0.37
CA GLU A 226 -24.74 -0.71 -0.92
C GLU A 226 -24.90 0.80 -0.85
N THR A 227 -24.58 1.39 0.29
CA THR A 227 -24.54 2.83 0.54
C THR A 227 -23.18 3.21 1.09
N ALA A 228 -22.57 4.26 0.55
CA ALA A 228 -21.30 4.76 1.05
C ALA A 228 -21.50 6.03 1.89
N TYR A 229 -20.62 6.16 2.86
CA TYR A 229 -20.60 7.22 3.86
C TYR A 229 -19.24 7.91 3.90
N LEU A 230 -19.18 9.08 4.47
CA LEU A 230 -17.94 9.66 4.99
C LEU A 230 -17.81 9.34 6.50
N THR A 231 -16.65 9.56 7.05
CA THR A 231 -16.38 9.32 8.49
C THR A 231 -17.05 10.33 9.43
N ASP A 232 -17.91 11.24 8.91
CA ASP A 232 -18.91 11.99 9.68
C ASP A 232 -20.18 11.18 9.98
N GLY A 233 -20.36 10.02 9.30
CA GLY A 233 -21.50 9.14 9.40
C GLY A 233 -22.65 9.52 8.47
N GLU A 234 -22.46 10.49 7.59
CA GLU A 234 -23.45 10.93 6.61
C GLU A 234 -23.22 10.26 5.25
N GLU A 235 -24.31 10.02 4.52
CA GLU A 235 -24.26 9.42 3.19
C GLU A 235 -23.55 10.33 2.18
N ILE A 236 -22.85 9.71 1.24
CA ILE A 236 -22.12 10.41 0.18
C ILE A 236 -23.07 10.92 -0.92
N GLU A 237 -24.19 10.24 -1.15
CA GLU A 237 -25.13 10.57 -2.22
C GLU A 237 -25.61 12.02 -2.12
N GLY A 238 -25.51 12.76 -3.22
CA GLY A 238 -25.87 14.20 -3.27
C GLY A 238 -24.80 15.14 -2.72
N ARG A 239 -23.60 14.67 -2.40
CA ARG A 239 -22.48 15.48 -1.85
C ARG A 239 -21.30 15.60 -2.84
N GLU A 240 -21.54 15.56 -4.15
CA GLU A 240 -20.48 15.51 -5.18
C GLU A 240 -19.48 16.67 -5.06
N THR A 241 -19.95 17.90 -4.83
CA THR A 241 -19.07 19.07 -4.65
C THR A 241 -18.18 18.93 -3.40
N THR A 242 -18.70 18.34 -2.32
CA THR A 242 -17.94 18.07 -1.11
C THR A 242 -16.86 17.03 -1.38
N LEU A 243 -17.20 15.97 -2.16
CA LEU A 243 -16.24 14.94 -2.55
C LEU A 243 -15.11 15.50 -3.41
N ASP A 244 -15.41 16.40 -4.35
CA ASP A 244 -14.40 17.04 -5.18
C ASP A 244 -13.42 17.84 -4.31
N THR A 245 -13.93 18.64 -3.37
CA THR A 245 -13.08 19.39 -2.43
C THR A 245 -12.20 18.47 -1.54
N ILE A 246 -12.78 17.39 -1.03
CA ILE A 246 -12.03 16.39 -0.22
C ILE A 246 -10.94 15.72 -1.05
N HIS A 247 -11.28 15.33 -2.28
CA HIS A 247 -10.34 14.71 -3.20
C HIS A 247 -9.20 15.65 -3.59
N ASP A 248 -9.51 16.91 -3.91
CA ASP A 248 -8.52 17.94 -4.27
C ASP A 248 -7.55 18.24 -3.11
N LYS A 249 -7.97 18.00 -1.87
CA LYS A 249 -7.13 18.08 -0.67
C LYS A 249 -6.33 16.79 -0.38
N GLY A 250 -6.34 15.80 -1.28
CA GLY A 250 -5.49 14.60 -1.19
C GLY A 250 -6.03 13.46 -0.31
N TYR A 251 -7.34 13.43 -0.02
CA TYR A 251 -7.97 12.32 0.71
C TYR A 251 -8.58 11.28 -0.23
N ILE A 252 -8.62 10.04 0.22
CA ILE A 252 -9.28 8.94 -0.48
C ILE A 252 -10.74 8.84 0.00
N VAL A 253 -11.69 8.83 -0.93
CA VAL A 253 -13.12 8.68 -0.66
C VAL A 253 -13.72 7.60 -1.55
N LEU A 254 -14.98 7.24 -1.30
CA LEU A 254 -15.79 6.45 -2.23
C LEU A 254 -16.60 7.38 -3.14
N ARG A 255 -16.80 6.97 -4.40
CA ARG A 255 -17.57 7.70 -5.40
C ARG A 255 -18.38 6.78 -6.29
N GLN A 256 -19.40 7.33 -6.94
CA GLN A 256 -20.12 6.64 -8.02
C GLN A 256 -19.81 7.26 -9.39
N PHE A 257 -20.04 6.49 -10.44
CA PHE A 257 -20.01 6.97 -11.82
C PHE A 257 -21.40 6.87 -12.44
N THR A 258 -21.85 7.91 -13.09
CA THR A 258 -23.15 7.90 -13.79
C THR A 258 -23.20 6.76 -14.78
N GLY A 259 -24.21 5.90 -14.66
CA GLY A 259 -24.41 4.73 -15.52
C GLY A 259 -23.66 3.47 -15.11
N LEU A 260 -22.90 3.49 -14.02
CA LEU A 260 -22.30 2.30 -13.40
C LEU A 260 -22.92 2.07 -12.02
N SER A 261 -23.13 0.81 -11.66
CA SER A 261 -23.60 0.43 -10.34
C SER A 261 -22.43 0.27 -9.36
N GLY A 262 -22.70 0.55 -8.07
CA GLY A 262 -21.78 0.37 -6.96
C GLY A 262 -20.84 1.56 -6.75
N TRP A 263 -19.96 1.40 -5.76
CA TRP A 263 -19.04 2.43 -5.27
C TRP A 263 -17.59 2.10 -5.63
N TYR A 264 -16.78 3.12 -5.87
CA TYR A 264 -15.39 3.00 -6.32
C TYR A 264 -14.51 3.90 -5.45
N PHE A 265 -13.29 3.50 -5.17
CA PHE A 265 -12.32 4.43 -4.57
C PHE A 265 -12.02 5.57 -5.55
N SER A 266 -11.90 6.79 -5.02
CA SER A 266 -11.64 7.99 -5.85
C SER A 266 -10.23 8.00 -6.44
N SER A 267 -9.25 7.57 -5.67
CA SER A 267 -7.83 7.57 -6.04
C SER A 267 -7.03 6.65 -5.10
N ASP A 268 -5.69 6.68 -5.25
CA ASP A 268 -4.72 6.02 -4.38
C ASP A 268 -3.62 7.00 -3.93
N VAL A 269 -3.99 8.26 -3.72
CA VAL A 269 -3.07 9.36 -3.37
C VAL A 269 -2.45 9.19 -1.98
N THR A 270 -1.23 9.72 -1.84
CA THR A 270 -0.55 9.89 -0.57
C THR A 270 -0.57 11.35 -0.12
N ALA A 271 -0.27 11.63 1.13
CA ALA A 271 -0.30 12.97 1.72
C ALA A 271 0.95 13.79 1.33
N THR A 272 1.12 14.05 0.04
CA THR A 272 2.24 14.82 -0.52
C THR A 272 1.81 15.58 -1.77
N ALA A 273 2.67 16.45 -2.26
CA ALA A 273 2.41 17.26 -3.45
C ALA A 273 2.19 16.40 -4.71
N ASP A 274 1.31 16.85 -5.59
CA ASP A 274 1.04 16.17 -6.88
C ASP A 274 2.28 16.04 -7.78
N THR A 275 3.29 16.87 -7.53
CA THR A 275 4.57 16.86 -8.25
C THR A 275 5.59 15.88 -7.67
N ASP A 276 5.31 15.23 -6.55
CA ASP A 276 6.15 14.18 -5.99
C ASP A 276 5.96 12.89 -6.80
N ASP A 277 7.04 12.23 -7.18
CA ASP A 277 7.01 10.96 -7.91
C ASP A 277 6.35 9.83 -7.09
N LEU A 278 6.33 9.96 -5.76
CA LEU A 278 5.74 9.02 -4.80
C LEU A 278 4.36 9.46 -4.29
N ASN A 279 3.64 10.26 -5.06
CA ASN A 279 2.32 10.81 -4.71
C ASN A 279 1.17 9.79 -4.75
N THR A 280 1.44 8.52 -5.03
CA THR A 280 0.43 7.45 -5.06
C THR A 280 0.93 6.16 -4.43
N ILE A 281 0.03 5.37 -3.84
CA ILE A 281 0.34 4.03 -3.29
C ILE A 281 0.92 3.13 -4.38
N SER A 282 0.39 3.18 -5.60
CA SER A 282 0.88 2.37 -6.73
C SER A 282 2.32 2.70 -7.12
N HIS A 283 2.72 3.98 -7.17
CA HIS A 283 4.10 4.36 -7.45
C HIS A 283 5.05 3.92 -6.32
N ASN A 284 4.64 4.12 -5.07
CA ASN A 284 5.41 3.65 -3.92
C ASN A 284 5.63 2.13 -3.98
N ARG A 285 4.60 1.34 -4.24
CA ARG A 285 4.69 -0.13 -4.33
C ARG A 285 5.62 -0.60 -5.45
N ILE A 286 5.68 0.13 -6.58
CA ILE A 286 6.64 -0.14 -7.67
C ILE A 286 8.07 0.05 -7.15
N VAL A 287 8.36 1.20 -6.54
CA VAL A 287 9.68 1.52 -5.99
C VAL A 287 10.07 0.53 -4.90
N ASP A 288 9.16 0.19 -4.00
CA ASP A 288 9.37 -0.76 -2.91
C ASP A 288 9.74 -2.15 -3.43
N LYS A 289 9.08 -2.60 -4.49
CA LYS A 289 9.41 -3.86 -5.15
C LYS A 289 10.81 -3.84 -5.77
N VAL A 290 11.18 -2.74 -6.44
CA VAL A 290 12.54 -2.58 -6.99
C VAL A 290 13.59 -2.56 -5.88
N ILE A 291 13.34 -1.87 -4.74
CA ILE A 291 14.25 -1.87 -3.57
C ILE A 291 14.50 -3.32 -3.09
N ARG A 292 13.44 -4.12 -2.94
CA ARG A 292 13.55 -5.51 -2.50
C ARG A 292 14.33 -6.38 -3.50
N ILE A 293 14.09 -6.21 -4.80
CA ILE A 293 14.79 -6.91 -5.87
C ILE A 293 16.27 -6.49 -5.88
N ALA A 294 16.57 -5.20 -5.84
CA ALA A 294 17.93 -4.67 -5.85
C ALA A 294 18.74 -5.19 -4.67
N TYR A 295 18.16 -5.17 -3.47
CA TYR A 295 18.82 -5.72 -2.29
C TYR A 295 19.14 -7.21 -2.44
N LYS A 296 18.17 -8.04 -2.88
CA LYS A 296 18.39 -9.48 -3.11
C LYS A 296 19.45 -9.74 -4.19
N THR A 297 19.53 -8.87 -5.19
CA THR A 297 20.49 -9.01 -6.29
C THR A 297 21.90 -8.72 -5.80
N TYR A 298 22.10 -7.64 -5.06
CA TYR A 298 23.43 -7.15 -4.73
C TYR A 298 23.98 -7.60 -3.38
N VAL A 299 23.14 -8.13 -2.48
CA VAL A 299 23.63 -8.62 -1.17
C VAL A 299 24.67 -9.74 -1.28
N ASN A 300 24.62 -10.52 -2.35
CA ASN A 300 25.58 -11.59 -2.61
C ASN A 300 26.91 -11.12 -3.22
N GLU A 301 26.96 -9.87 -3.71
CA GLU A 301 28.15 -9.26 -4.30
C GLU A 301 28.98 -8.48 -3.25
N ILE A 302 28.48 -8.40 -2.00
CA ILE A 302 29.18 -7.68 -0.94
C ILE A 302 30.43 -8.45 -0.54
N ASP A 303 31.57 -7.75 -0.47
CA ASP A 303 32.92 -8.27 -0.15
C ASP A 303 33.47 -9.27 -1.19
N ASP A 304 32.87 -9.32 -2.40
CA ASP A 304 33.46 -10.10 -3.50
C ASP A 304 34.67 -9.39 -4.11
N ASP A 305 35.65 -10.17 -4.55
CA ASP A 305 36.84 -9.64 -5.20
C ASP A 305 36.55 -9.40 -6.70
N VAL A 306 36.75 -8.17 -7.13
CA VAL A 306 36.48 -7.75 -8.50
C VAL A 306 37.72 -7.13 -9.19
N ASP A 307 37.85 -7.36 -10.48
CA ASP A 307 38.91 -6.77 -11.28
C ASP A 307 38.75 -5.26 -11.41
N ILE A 308 39.92 -4.59 -11.41
CA ILE A 308 40.03 -3.15 -11.61
C ILE A 308 40.89 -2.84 -12.83
N ASP A 309 40.64 -1.70 -13.45
CA ASP A 309 41.56 -1.14 -14.43
C ASP A 309 42.87 -0.76 -13.74
N SER A 310 43.94 -1.51 -14.08
CA SER A 310 45.27 -1.34 -13.47
C SER A 310 45.92 0.03 -13.77
N THR A 311 45.36 0.81 -14.70
CA THR A 311 45.88 2.12 -15.12
C THR A 311 45.39 3.25 -14.21
N ASN A 312 44.13 3.19 -13.79
CA ASN A 312 43.46 4.27 -13.07
C ASN A 312 42.77 3.84 -11.77
N GLY A 313 42.72 2.52 -11.49
CA GLY A 313 42.09 1.96 -10.27
C GLY A 313 40.56 1.99 -10.28
N THR A 314 39.93 2.27 -11.43
CA THR A 314 38.47 2.22 -11.56
C THR A 314 37.96 0.79 -11.73
N ILE A 315 36.66 0.61 -11.50
CA ILE A 315 36.00 -0.69 -11.71
C ILE A 315 36.10 -1.11 -13.20
N ASP A 316 36.37 -2.39 -13.45
CA ASP A 316 36.45 -2.91 -14.82
C ASP A 316 35.10 -2.89 -15.54
N ALA A 317 35.10 -2.57 -16.84
CA ALA A 317 33.91 -2.47 -17.66
C ALA A 317 33.12 -3.81 -17.74
N THR A 318 33.79 -4.94 -17.59
CA THR A 318 33.15 -6.26 -17.57
C THR A 318 32.32 -6.44 -16.32
N ILE A 319 32.84 -5.99 -15.17
CA ILE A 319 32.11 -6.03 -13.88
C ILE A 319 30.91 -5.08 -13.92
N ILE A 320 31.07 -3.89 -14.47
CA ILE A 320 29.94 -2.96 -14.68
C ILE A 320 28.84 -3.63 -15.52
N SER A 321 29.20 -4.27 -16.63
CA SER A 321 28.25 -4.95 -17.50
C SER A 321 27.55 -6.12 -16.81
N TYR A 322 28.27 -6.86 -15.98
CA TYR A 322 27.75 -7.96 -15.18
C TYR A 322 26.72 -7.47 -14.17
N LEU A 323 27.06 -6.46 -13.34
CA LEU A 323 26.16 -5.91 -12.32
C LEU A 323 24.90 -5.29 -12.94
N LYS A 324 25.02 -4.55 -14.06
CA LYS A 324 23.88 -4.03 -14.83
C LYS A 324 23.00 -5.17 -15.32
N GLY A 325 23.57 -6.17 -15.95
CA GLY A 325 22.84 -7.31 -16.50
C GLY A 325 22.10 -8.11 -15.44
N GLN A 326 22.66 -8.26 -14.25
CA GLN A 326 22.01 -8.94 -13.13
C GLN A 326 20.72 -8.23 -12.72
N ILE A 327 20.77 -6.94 -12.36
CA ILE A 327 19.60 -6.21 -11.88
C ILE A 327 18.54 -6.06 -12.98
N GLU A 328 18.95 -5.76 -14.22
CA GLU A 328 18.00 -5.64 -15.34
C GLU A 328 17.28 -6.96 -15.63
N THR A 329 17.98 -8.09 -15.54
CA THR A 329 17.38 -9.42 -15.67
C THR A 329 16.38 -9.69 -14.55
N GLN A 330 16.72 -9.38 -13.30
CA GLN A 330 15.87 -9.62 -12.15
C GLN A 330 14.62 -8.73 -12.18
N VAL A 331 14.76 -7.43 -12.46
CA VAL A 331 13.62 -6.52 -12.53
C VAL A 331 12.74 -6.84 -13.73
N ASN A 332 13.30 -7.02 -14.93
CA ASN A 332 12.51 -7.35 -16.11
C ASN A 332 11.81 -8.71 -15.99
N GLY A 333 12.43 -9.69 -15.30
CA GLY A 333 11.80 -10.98 -15.05
C GLY A 333 10.63 -10.93 -14.07
N ASN A 334 10.70 -10.06 -13.05
CA ASN A 334 9.69 -9.98 -12.00
C ASN A 334 8.65 -8.85 -12.19
N MET A 335 8.95 -7.85 -13.05
CA MET A 335 8.13 -6.64 -13.20
C MET A 335 7.80 -6.28 -14.66
N ALA A 336 7.92 -7.21 -15.61
CA ALA A 336 7.73 -6.97 -17.05
C ALA A 336 6.40 -6.28 -17.39
N ASP A 337 5.31 -6.65 -16.71
CA ASP A 337 3.98 -6.07 -16.91
C ASP A 337 3.67 -4.90 -15.96
N GLU A 338 4.56 -4.60 -15.02
CA GLU A 338 4.32 -3.63 -13.95
C GLU A 338 4.94 -2.26 -14.23
N VAL A 339 6.01 -2.22 -15.03
CA VAL A 339 6.67 -0.97 -15.47
C VAL A 339 6.65 -0.85 -16.99
N SER A 340 6.84 0.34 -17.52
CA SER A 340 6.98 0.55 -18.96
C SER A 340 8.40 0.29 -19.42
N GLN A 341 9.38 0.65 -18.59
CA GLN A 341 10.80 0.41 -18.84
C GLN A 341 11.56 0.45 -17.51
N PHE A 342 12.64 -0.32 -17.44
CA PHE A 342 13.64 -0.25 -16.37
C PHE A 342 15.02 -0.28 -16.99
N TYR A 343 15.94 0.52 -16.49
CA TYR A 343 17.35 0.47 -16.86
C TYR A 343 18.24 0.87 -15.68
N CYS A 344 19.47 0.36 -15.73
CA CYS A 344 20.50 0.61 -14.71
C CYS A 344 21.64 1.41 -15.32
N ASP A 345 22.20 2.35 -14.59
CA ASP A 345 23.45 3.00 -14.95
C ASP A 345 24.48 2.90 -13.82
N ILE A 346 25.72 2.60 -14.19
CA ILE A 346 26.87 2.57 -13.30
C ILE A 346 27.97 3.37 -13.97
N ARG A 347 28.39 4.44 -13.33
CA ARG A 347 29.46 5.29 -13.87
C ARG A 347 30.79 4.56 -13.87
N PRO A 348 31.55 4.58 -14.99
CA PRO A 348 32.78 3.81 -15.12
C PRO A 348 33.99 4.45 -14.41
N ASP A 349 33.88 5.69 -13.94
CA ASP A 349 34.96 6.46 -13.31
C ASP A 349 35.08 6.25 -11.80
N GLN A 350 34.33 5.30 -11.25
CA GLN A 350 34.30 5.02 -9.81
C GLN A 350 35.52 4.20 -9.38
N ASN A 351 36.26 4.73 -8.39
CA ASN A 351 37.42 4.06 -7.82
C ASN A 351 37.05 3.32 -6.54
N ILE A 352 36.83 2.01 -6.64
CA ILE A 352 36.45 1.16 -5.50
C ILE A 352 37.58 0.96 -4.48
N LEU A 353 38.86 1.18 -4.87
CA LEU A 353 40.00 1.17 -3.93
C LEU A 353 40.00 2.37 -2.99
N SER A 354 39.20 3.40 -3.26
CA SER A 354 39.10 4.58 -2.41
C SER A 354 38.36 4.34 -1.10
N GLY A 355 37.70 3.18 -0.95
CA GLY A 355 36.82 2.85 0.19
C GLY A 355 35.47 3.57 0.15
N LEU A 356 35.14 4.23 -0.95
CA LEU A 356 33.81 4.78 -1.18
C LEU A 356 32.86 3.68 -1.71
N PRO A 357 31.57 3.76 -1.42
CA PRO A 357 30.60 2.81 -1.96
C PRO A 357 30.52 2.91 -3.49
N LEU A 358 30.28 1.77 -4.15
CA LEU A 358 29.90 1.77 -5.57
C LEU A 358 28.47 2.31 -5.71
N GLU A 359 28.31 3.38 -6.48
CA GLU A 359 27.03 4.00 -6.78
C GLU A 359 26.41 3.35 -8.03
N ILE A 360 25.17 2.90 -7.89
CA ILE A 360 24.38 2.27 -8.95
C ILE A 360 23.07 3.03 -9.07
N ASP A 361 22.81 3.62 -10.22
CA ASP A 361 21.60 4.38 -10.49
C ASP A 361 20.56 3.49 -11.18
N LEU A 362 19.37 3.38 -10.58
CA LEU A 362 18.26 2.60 -11.11
C LEU A 362 17.14 3.53 -11.58
N PHE A 363 16.72 3.38 -12.82
CA PHE A 363 15.70 4.22 -13.45
C PHE A 363 14.47 3.42 -13.82
N ILE A 364 13.31 3.89 -13.35
CA ILE A 364 12.01 3.24 -13.56
C ILE A 364 11.13 4.18 -14.38
N VAL A 365 10.59 3.67 -15.48
CA VAL A 365 9.52 4.35 -16.22
C VAL A 365 8.20 3.68 -15.85
N PRO A 366 7.35 4.31 -15.04
CA PRO A 366 6.09 3.69 -14.61
C PRO A 366 5.09 3.56 -15.76
N LYS A 367 4.01 2.79 -15.54
CA LYS A 367 2.86 2.80 -16.45
C LYS A 367 2.12 4.13 -16.37
N GLY A 368 1.67 4.66 -17.50
CA GLY A 368 0.82 5.83 -17.54
C GLY A 368 -0.64 5.50 -17.20
N TYR A 369 -1.33 6.42 -16.53
CA TYR A 369 -2.75 6.29 -16.16
C TYR A 369 -3.63 7.26 -16.92
N LEU A 370 -4.76 6.79 -17.46
CA LEU A 370 -5.79 7.63 -18.07
C LEU A 370 -6.71 8.17 -16.97
N THR A 371 -6.24 9.15 -16.22
CA THR A 371 -6.98 9.72 -15.08
C THR A 371 -8.16 10.58 -15.56
N ASN A 372 -7.94 11.40 -16.60
CA ASN A 372 -8.96 12.31 -17.15
C ASN A 372 -9.07 12.12 -18.67
N ILE A 373 -10.31 11.92 -19.16
CA ILE A 373 -10.61 11.80 -20.58
C ILE A 373 -11.56 12.92 -20.97
N LYS A 374 -11.14 13.81 -21.87
CA LYS A 374 -11.97 14.87 -22.43
C LYS A 374 -12.43 14.50 -23.83
N VAL A 375 -13.71 14.22 -23.98
CA VAL A 375 -14.34 13.95 -25.29
C VAL A 375 -14.99 15.23 -25.82
N LYS A 376 -14.67 15.59 -27.06
CA LYS A 376 -15.31 16.70 -27.77
C LYS A 376 -16.25 16.12 -28.83
N ILE A 377 -17.53 16.47 -28.76
CA ILE A 377 -18.55 16.02 -29.71
C ILE A 377 -19.05 17.24 -30.47
N GLY A 378 -19.13 17.14 -31.81
CA GLY A 378 -19.66 18.20 -32.67
C GLY A 378 -20.32 17.61 -33.90
N PHE A 379 -21.28 18.34 -34.43
CA PHE A 379 -21.86 18.01 -35.75
C PHE A 379 -20.92 18.45 -36.87
N THR A 380 -20.81 17.63 -37.89
CA THR A 380 -20.03 17.97 -39.09
C THR A 380 -21.02 18.08 -40.30
N ASN A 381 -20.88 19.15 -41.08
CA ASN A 381 -21.57 19.21 -42.38
C ASN A 381 -20.65 18.58 -43.44
N PRO A 382 -21.00 17.44 -44.03
CA PRO A 382 -20.15 16.76 -45.02
C PRO A 382 -19.91 17.59 -46.29
N LEU A 383 -20.68 18.65 -46.54
CA LEU A 383 -20.53 19.55 -47.65
C LEU A 383 -19.69 20.80 -47.37
N ALA A 384 -19.35 21.04 -46.07
CA ALA A 384 -18.47 22.12 -45.64
C ALA A 384 -17.03 21.58 -45.53
N LYS A 385 -16.34 21.55 -46.69
CA LYS A 385 -14.88 21.35 -46.73
C LYS A 385 -14.20 22.68 -46.88
#